data_2fc16d28e195e007e46fa6fdc9ea348c
#
_entry.id   2fc16d28e195e007e46fa6fdc9ea348c
#
_cell.length_a   1.000
_cell.length_b   1.000
_cell.length_c   1.000
_cell.angle_alpha   90.00
_cell.angle_beta   90.00
_cell.angle_gamma   90.00
#
_symmetry.space_group_name_H-M   'P 1'
#
loop_
_entity.id
_entity.type
_entity.pdbx_description
1 polymer ?
#
loop_
_entity_poly.entity_id
_entity_poly.type
_entity_poly.pdbx_seq_one_letter_code
_entity_poly.pdbx_strand_id
1 'polypeptide(L)'
;MALPASGQISINDIYAETGNENELNASLKDISDGTFVTINTVNPAANRPDQSAPHAMSEFYSYDHDLTSSSWGGSWSAGTQSIGSNPGSTSYYNRSITFTGFTSDVIDVYYTLNSGVVRGGLSVATSTSGFPSNSATYYTVNSGTGNFTTNISINGSGTLYCRFKYVQHSSLHETSNRTIKIVADGETTPGFAQINFDDSGGGFP
;
A
#
# COMPACT_ATOMS: atom_id res chain seq x y z
N MET A 1 -21.58 4.84 -0.86
CA MET A 1 -21.38 4.58 -2.34
C MET A 1 -21.22 5.94 -3.02
N ALA A 2 -20.13 6.17 -3.73
CA ALA A 2 -19.86 7.49 -4.35
C ALA A 2 -20.96 7.93 -5.33
N LEU A 3 -21.29 9.20 -5.35
CA LEU A 3 -22.19 9.79 -6.33
C LEU A 3 -21.57 9.78 -7.75
N PRO A 4 -22.40 9.78 -8.82
CA PRO A 4 -21.87 9.70 -10.18
C PRO A 4 -20.96 10.88 -10.52
N ALA A 5 -19.96 10.64 -11.38
CA ALA A 5 -18.98 11.66 -11.78
C ALA A 5 -19.57 12.73 -12.73
N SER A 6 -20.74 12.46 -13.32
CA SER A 6 -21.43 13.38 -14.24
C SER A 6 -22.89 12.90 -14.46
N GLY A 7 -23.68 13.75 -15.07
CA GLY A 7 -25.07 13.42 -15.37
C GLY A 7 -26.04 14.03 -14.37
N GLN A 8 -27.22 13.40 -14.23
CA GLN A 8 -28.23 13.90 -13.33
C GLN A 8 -28.04 13.29 -11.93
N ILE A 9 -27.95 14.14 -10.93
CA ILE A 9 -28.07 13.78 -9.50
C ILE A 9 -29.25 14.54 -8.91
N SER A 10 -29.92 13.96 -7.95
CA SER A 10 -31.01 14.59 -7.22
C SER A 10 -30.60 14.86 -5.78
N ILE A 11 -31.34 15.70 -5.09
CA ILE A 11 -31.13 15.91 -3.66
C ILE A 11 -31.31 14.62 -2.85
N ASN A 12 -32.19 13.73 -3.31
CA ASN A 12 -32.40 12.42 -2.66
C ASN A 12 -31.17 11.51 -2.81
N ASP A 13 -30.44 11.58 -3.92
CA ASP A 13 -29.20 10.83 -4.09
C ASP A 13 -28.14 11.33 -3.10
N ILE A 14 -28.09 12.65 -2.87
CA ILE A 14 -27.19 13.25 -1.88
C ILE A 14 -27.59 12.85 -0.45
N TYR A 15 -28.89 12.82 -0.15
CA TYR A 15 -29.35 12.32 1.15
C TYR A 15 -28.97 10.86 1.39
N ALA A 16 -29.17 10.01 0.37
CA ALA A 16 -28.81 8.59 0.44
C ALA A 16 -27.30 8.43 0.69
N GLU A 17 -26.48 9.18 -0.06
CA GLU A 17 -25.02 9.14 0.09
C GLU A 17 -24.54 9.59 1.47
N THR A 18 -25.19 10.57 2.05
CA THR A 18 -24.84 11.10 3.38
C THR A 18 -25.49 10.34 4.55
N GLY A 19 -26.20 9.25 4.30
CA GLY A 19 -26.87 8.44 5.32
C GLY A 19 -28.09 9.10 5.95
N ASN A 20 -28.69 10.11 5.31
CA ASN A 20 -29.78 10.93 5.84
C ASN A 20 -31.09 10.74 5.07
N GLU A 21 -31.34 9.58 4.52
CA GLU A 21 -32.50 9.26 3.67
C GLU A 21 -33.85 9.56 4.30
N ASN A 22 -33.93 9.62 5.64
CA ASN A 22 -35.17 9.86 6.40
C ASN A 22 -35.35 11.32 6.84
N GLU A 23 -34.40 12.17 6.56
CA GLU A 23 -34.41 13.57 7.03
C GLU A 23 -34.53 14.57 5.87
N LEU A 24 -35.69 14.58 5.22
CA LEU A 24 -35.96 15.33 3.98
C LEU A 24 -36.12 16.85 4.15
N ASN A 25 -35.67 17.44 5.25
CA ASN A 25 -35.92 18.85 5.56
C ASN A 25 -34.71 19.79 5.39
N ALA A 26 -33.52 19.25 5.10
CA ALA A 26 -32.36 20.10 4.86
C ALA A 26 -32.40 20.68 3.43
N SER A 27 -32.00 21.91 3.29
CA SER A 27 -31.78 22.49 1.96
C SER A 27 -30.45 22.05 1.37
N LEU A 28 -30.32 22.15 0.05
CA LEU A 28 -29.02 21.94 -0.60
C LEU A 28 -27.91 22.79 0.03
N LYS A 29 -28.26 24.02 0.45
CA LYS A 29 -27.34 24.90 1.17
C LYS A 29 -26.84 24.24 2.47
N ASP A 30 -27.77 23.73 3.30
CA ASP A 30 -27.42 23.18 4.62
C ASP A 30 -26.56 21.93 4.51
N ILE A 31 -26.73 21.15 3.43
CA ILE A 31 -25.88 19.99 3.16
C ILE A 31 -24.52 20.44 2.64
N SER A 32 -24.50 21.35 1.65
CA SER A 32 -23.26 21.79 0.99
C SER A 32 -22.35 22.61 1.92
N ASP A 33 -22.91 23.43 2.82
CA ASP A 33 -22.11 24.19 3.78
C ASP A 33 -21.68 23.38 5.03
N GLY A 34 -22.09 22.12 5.11
CA GLY A 34 -21.73 21.25 6.22
C GLY A 34 -22.51 21.46 7.50
N THR A 35 -23.58 22.27 7.48
CA THR A 35 -24.42 22.54 8.66
C THR A 35 -25.29 21.34 9.03
N PHE A 36 -25.78 20.62 8.01
CA PHE A 36 -26.65 19.46 8.20
C PHE A 36 -25.84 18.16 8.36
N VAL A 37 -24.77 18.01 7.58
CA VAL A 37 -23.87 16.85 7.62
C VAL A 37 -22.43 17.30 7.43
N THR A 38 -21.51 16.72 8.17
CA THR A 38 -20.09 17.07 8.03
C THR A 38 -19.58 16.62 6.66
N ILE A 39 -19.06 17.53 5.86
CA ILE A 39 -18.47 17.22 4.57
C ILE A 39 -17.18 16.40 4.77
N ASN A 40 -17.12 15.24 4.12
CA ASN A 40 -15.95 14.38 4.16
C ASN A 40 -14.79 15.01 3.37
N THR A 41 -13.82 15.56 4.09
CA THR A 41 -12.66 16.26 3.51
C THR A 41 -11.60 15.34 2.93
N VAL A 42 -11.75 14.03 3.05
CA VAL A 42 -10.90 13.03 2.35
C VAL A 42 -11.14 13.06 0.85
N ASN A 43 -12.37 13.42 0.41
CA ASN A 43 -12.62 13.64 -1.00
C ASN A 43 -11.71 14.75 -1.55
N PRO A 44 -11.18 14.60 -2.78
CA PRO A 44 -10.47 15.68 -3.45
C PRO A 44 -11.30 16.97 -3.48
N ALA A 45 -10.65 18.12 -3.38
CA ALA A 45 -11.36 19.41 -3.36
C ALA A 45 -12.28 19.65 -4.58
N ALA A 46 -11.96 19.02 -5.72
CA ALA A 46 -12.79 19.06 -6.93
C ALA A 46 -14.04 18.17 -6.87
N ASN A 47 -14.12 17.25 -5.91
CA ASN A 47 -15.17 16.23 -5.79
C ASN A 47 -15.94 16.36 -4.47
N ARG A 48 -15.91 17.52 -3.84
CA ARG A 48 -16.65 17.80 -2.61
C ARG A 48 -17.15 19.23 -2.60
N PRO A 49 -18.25 19.52 -1.88
CA PRO A 49 -18.70 20.87 -1.64
C PRO A 49 -17.59 21.74 -1.02
N ASP A 50 -17.45 22.96 -1.52
CA ASP A 50 -16.48 23.93 -1.02
C ASP A 50 -16.96 24.71 0.20
N GLN A 51 -18.20 24.44 0.63
CA GLN A 51 -18.90 25.06 1.76
C GLN A 51 -19.18 26.55 1.56
N SER A 52 -19.10 27.05 0.31
CA SER A 52 -19.29 28.47 -0.05
C SER A 52 -20.42 28.66 -1.04
N ALA A 53 -21.08 29.80 -0.99
CA ALA A 53 -22.08 30.15 -2.00
C ALA A 53 -21.41 30.54 -3.35
N PRO A 54 -22.04 30.21 -4.49
CA PRO A 54 -23.35 29.58 -4.65
C PRO A 54 -23.30 28.05 -4.51
N HIS A 55 -24.22 27.49 -3.72
CA HIS A 55 -24.33 26.05 -3.53
C HIS A 55 -25.01 25.38 -4.74
N ALA A 56 -24.41 24.33 -5.28
CA ALA A 56 -24.91 23.62 -6.44
C ALA A 56 -24.79 22.10 -6.28
N MET A 57 -25.72 21.34 -6.90
CA MET A 57 -25.65 19.89 -6.92
C MET A 57 -24.37 19.36 -7.61
N SER A 58 -23.81 20.12 -8.54
CA SER A 58 -22.56 19.77 -9.22
C SER A 58 -21.35 19.68 -8.30
N GLU A 59 -21.40 20.27 -7.11
CA GLU A 59 -20.34 20.16 -6.08
C GLU A 59 -20.24 18.73 -5.52
N PHE A 60 -21.28 17.94 -5.68
CA PHE A 60 -21.36 16.56 -5.19
C PHE A 60 -20.99 15.49 -6.23
N TYR A 61 -20.59 15.88 -7.44
CA TYR A 61 -20.12 14.89 -8.40
C TYR A 61 -18.90 14.14 -7.89
N SER A 62 -18.98 12.81 -7.95
CA SER A 62 -17.95 11.90 -7.40
C SER A 62 -17.73 12.02 -5.89
N TYR A 63 -18.62 12.70 -5.15
CA TYR A 63 -18.53 12.75 -3.69
C TYR A 63 -18.85 11.37 -3.10
N ASP A 64 -18.03 10.95 -2.17
CA ASP A 64 -18.20 9.72 -1.38
C ASP A 64 -18.13 10.07 0.11
N HIS A 65 -19.27 9.99 0.79
CA HIS A 65 -19.35 10.35 2.21
C HIS A 65 -18.53 9.41 3.08
N ASP A 66 -18.47 8.15 2.70
CA ASP A 66 -17.78 7.09 3.43
C ASP A 66 -16.31 6.90 2.99
N LEU A 67 -15.82 7.76 2.09
CA LEU A 67 -14.44 7.66 1.61
C LEU A 67 -13.46 7.77 2.79
N THR A 68 -12.64 6.77 2.92
CA THR A 68 -11.57 6.75 3.93
C THR A 68 -10.24 7.08 3.28
N SER A 69 -9.39 7.83 3.99
CA SER A 69 -8.03 8.09 3.50
C SER A 69 -7.22 6.80 3.50
N SER A 70 -6.58 6.51 2.36
CA SER A 70 -5.55 5.48 2.33
C SER A 70 -4.33 5.94 3.12
N SER A 71 -3.80 5.04 3.91
CA SER A 71 -2.56 5.30 4.66
C SER A 71 -1.78 4.02 4.92
N TRP A 72 -0.47 4.15 4.88
CA TRP A 72 0.43 3.12 5.37
C TRP A 72 0.65 3.27 6.87
N GLY A 73 0.88 2.16 7.58
CA GLY A 73 1.30 2.19 8.97
C GLY A 73 2.62 2.93 9.16
N GLY A 74 2.86 3.43 10.37
CA GLY A 74 3.96 4.37 10.66
C GLY A 74 5.38 3.81 10.47
N SER A 75 5.56 2.49 10.42
CA SER A 75 6.87 1.87 10.24
C SER A 75 6.79 0.41 9.77
N TRP A 76 7.85 -0.03 9.12
CA TRP A 76 8.03 -1.43 8.76
C TRP A 76 8.36 -2.28 9.98
N SER A 77 7.66 -3.38 10.13
CA SER A 77 7.91 -4.36 11.19
C SER A 77 8.81 -5.49 10.68
N ALA A 78 9.74 -5.93 11.52
CA ALA A 78 10.51 -7.14 11.26
C ALA A 78 9.60 -8.36 11.40
N GLY A 79 9.67 -9.26 10.43
CA GLY A 79 9.05 -10.59 10.50
C GLY A 79 10.08 -11.66 10.88
N THR A 80 9.67 -12.93 10.76
CA THR A 80 10.54 -14.07 10.99
C THR A 80 11.71 -14.11 10.01
N GLN A 81 12.87 -14.47 10.54
CA GLN A 81 14.10 -14.68 9.77
C GLN A 81 14.43 -16.17 9.81
N SER A 82 14.75 -16.75 8.65
CA SER A 82 15.29 -18.09 8.53
C SER A 82 16.66 -17.98 7.86
N ILE A 83 17.69 -18.45 8.54
CA ILE A 83 19.07 -18.42 8.04
C ILE A 83 19.49 -19.84 7.69
N GLY A 84 19.86 -20.07 6.43
CA GLY A 84 20.54 -21.28 6.03
C GLY A 84 22.02 -21.20 6.40
N SER A 85 22.59 -22.28 6.88
CA SER A 85 23.97 -22.34 7.39
C SER A 85 24.97 -23.00 6.41
N ASN A 86 24.50 -23.56 5.29
CA ASN A 86 25.36 -24.29 4.37
C ASN A 86 25.39 -23.63 2.98
N PRO A 87 26.49 -23.81 2.22
CA PRO A 87 26.57 -23.41 0.83
C PRO A 87 25.38 -23.89 0.00
N GLY A 88 24.77 -23.01 -0.78
CA GLY A 88 23.53 -23.28 -1.53
C GLY A 88 22.26 -23.20 -0.71
N SER A 89 22.33 -23.00 0.61
CA SER A 89 21.14 -22.79 1.43
C SER A 89 20.47 -21.45 1.14
N THR A 90 19.19 -21.44 1.39
CA THR A 90 18.35 -20.26 1.16
C THR A 90 17.94 -19.65 2.49
N SER A 91 18.20 -18.36 2.63
CA SER A 91 17.73 -17.54 3.76
C SER A 91 16.56 -16.69 3.35
N TYR A 92 15.63 -16.50 4.28
CA TYR A 92 14.46 -15.66 4.09
C TYR A 92 14.39 -14.60 5.17
N TYR A 93 14.09 -13.37 4.76
CA TYR A 93 13.88 -12.25 5.66
C TYR A 93 12.53 -11.63 5.36
N ASN A 94 11.68 -11.57 6.36
CA ASN A 94 10.35 -11.01 6.22
C ASN A 94 10.31 -9.60 6.81
N ARG A 95 9.54 -8.75 6.16
CA ARG A 95 9.15 -7.43 6.65
C ARG A 95 7.66 -7.28 6.40
N SER A 96 7.01 -6.47 7.20
CA SER A 96 5.60 -6.18 7.01
C SER A 96 5.29 -4.72 7.31
N ILE A 97 4.23 -4.24 6.68
CA ILE A 97 3.66 -2.92 6.94
C ILE A 97 2.14 -3.03 6.94
N THR A 98 1.49 -2.33 7.85
CA THR A 98 0.03 -2.25 7.87
C THR A 98 -0.46 -1.21 6.88
N PHE A 99 -1.68 -1.37 6.42
CA PHE A 99 -2.35 -0.42 5.55
C PHE A 99 -3.82 -0.26 5.97
N THR A 100 -4.41 0.89 5.64
CA THR A 100 -5.80 1.23 5.94
C THR A 100 -6.39 2.06 4.81
N GLY A 101 -7.63 1.79 4.45
CA GLY A 101 -8.41 2.60 3.50
C GLY A 101 -7.99 2.52 2.03
N PHE A 102 -7.13 1.56 1.66
CA PHE A 102 -6.74 1.36 0.27
C PHE A 102 -7.84 0.67 -0.53
N THR A 103 -7.87 0.96 -1.84
CA THR A 103 -8.78 0.34 -2.82
C THR A 103 -8.03 -0.14 -4.06
N SER A 104 -6.75 -0.42 -3.93
CA SER A 104 -5.87 -0.74 -5.04
C SER A 104 -5.85 -2.21 -5.37
N ASP A 105 -6.02 -2.56 -6.64
CA ASP A 105 -5.84 -3.91 -7.18
C ASP A 105 -4.41 -4.19 -7.63
N VAL A 106 -3.58 -3.18 -7.62
CA VAL A 106 -2.16 -3.26 -7.99
C VAL A 106 -1.31 -2.44 -7.05
N ILE A 107 -0.09 -2.88 -6.82
CA ILE A 107 0.92 -2.12 -6.08
C ILE A 107 2.20 -2.01 -6.89
N ASP A 108 2.85 -0.86 -6.81
CA ASP A 108 4.17 -0.63 -7.39
C ASP A 108 5.24 -0.84 -6.32
N VAL A 109 6.18 -1.71 -6.63
CA VAL A 109 7.27 -2.07 -5.72
C VAL A 109 8.60 -1.59 -6.28
N TYR A 110 9.28 -0.76 -5.52
CA TYR A 110 10.62 -0.27 -5.79
C TYR A 110 11.62 -1.03 -4.92
N TYR A 111 12.42 -1.87 -5.54
CA TYR A 111 13.39 -2.72 -4.88
C TYR A 111 14.79 -2.31 -5.29
N THR A 112 15.62 -1.93 -4.32
CA THR A 112 16.97 -1.42 -4.56
C THR A 112 18.01 -2.34 -3.93
N LEU A 113 19.00 -2.73 -4.73
CA LEU A 113 20.25 -3.28 -4.24
C LEU A 113 21.23 -2.13 -4.03
N ASN A 114 21.44 -1.75 -2.77
CA ASN A 114 22.30 -0.62 -2.42
C ASN A 114 23.80 -0.99 -2.48
N SER A 115 24.10 -2.22 -2.07
CA SER A 115 25.47 -2.74 -2.13
C SER A 115 25.47 -4.26 -2.04
N GLY A 116 26.55 -4.89 -2.46
CA GLY A 116 26.79 -6.32 -2.34
C GLY A 116 26.30 -7.15 -3.49
N VAL A 117 26.08 -8.42 -3.28
CA VAL A 117 25.90 -9.43 -4.33
C VAL A 117 24.42 -9.67 -4.64
N VAL A 118 24.13 -9.83 -5.93
CA VAL A 118 22.80 -10.11 -6.44
C VAL A 118 22.52 -11.61 -6.38
N ARG A 119 21.92 -12.08 -5.29
CA ARG A 119 21.49 -13.48 -5.20
C ARG A 119 20.18 -13.57 -4.45
N GLY A 120 19.15 -13.95 -5.17
CA GLY A 120 17.81 -14.04 -4.61
C GLY A 120 16.88 -12.96 -5.14
N GLY A 121 15.84 -12.66 -4.42
CA GLY A 121 14.80 -11.75 -4.89
C GLY A 121 13.82 -11.34 -3.80
N LEU A 122 12.79 -10.64 -4.24
CA LEU A 122 11.71 -10.14 -3.41
C LEU A 122 10.40 -10.77 -3.84
N SER A 123 9.57 -11.17 -2.89
CA SER A 123 8.16 -11.48 -3.08
C SER A 123 7.31 -10.67 -2.11
N VAL A 124 6.12 -10.30 -2.56
CA VAL A 124 5.14 -9.53 -1.78
C VAL A 124 3.85 -10.30 -1.73
N ALA A 125 3.15 -10.27 -0.59
CA ALA A 125 1.88 -10.97 -0.38
C ALA A 125 1.06 -10.33 0.74
N THR A 126 -0.25 -10.55 0.75
CA THR A 126 -1.15 -10.12 1.83
C THR A 126 -1.27 -11.12 2.97
N SER A 127 -0.61 -12.27 2.86
CA SER A 127 -0.50 -13.25 3.94
C SER A 127 0.86 -13.93 3.92
N THR A 128 1.30 -14.45 5.06
CA THR A 128 2.56 -15.19 5.17
C THR A 128 2.53 -16.54 4.45
N SER A 129 1.37 -17.12 4.23
CA SER A 129 1.17 -18.34 3.44
C SER A 129 1.15 -18.10 1.93
N GLY A 130 0.98 -16.84 1.50
CA GLY A 130 0.96 -16.46 0.08
C GLY A 130 2.33 -16.38 -0.58
N PHE A 131 3.42 -16.57 0.16
CA PHE A 131 4.75 -16.53 -0.43
C PHE A 131 5.07 -17.80 -1.23
N PRO A 132 5.65 -17.64 -2.41
CA PRO A 132 6.06 -18.77 -3.22
C PRO A 132 7.15 -19.61 -2.54
N SER A 133 7.06 -20.93 -2.70
CA SER A 133 8.01 -21.88 -2.12
C SER A 133 9.29 -22.04 -2.95
N ASN A 134 9.29 -21.57 -4.20
CA ASN A 134 10.43 -21.73 -5.12
C ASN A 134 11.01 -20.40 -5.58
N SER A 135 12.18 -20.41 -6.21
CA SER A 135 12.89 -19.22 -6.64
C SER A 135 12.32 -18.54 -7.89
N ALA A 136 11.49 -19.24 -8.64
CA ALA A 136 11.01 -18.75 -9.94
C ALA A 136 10.02 -17.59 -9.84
N THR A 137 9.47 -17.36 -8.67
CA THR A 137 8.44 -16.35 -8.41
C THR A 137 8.95 -15.17 -7.57
N TYR A 138 10.27 -15.06 -7.40
CA TYR A 138 10.89 -13.91 -6.74
C TYR A 138 11.44 -12.94 -7.79
N TYR A 139 11.10 -11.67 -7.65
CA TYR A 139 11.63 -10.61 -8.49
C TYR A 139 13.09 -10.33 -8.13
N THR A 140 13.95 -10.32 -9.14
CA THR A 140 15.38 -10.05 -8.96
C THR A 140 15.77 -8.71 -9.56
N VAL A 141 16.65 -7.97 -8.86
CA VAL A 141 17.28 -6.76 -9.36
C VAL A 141 18.77 -7.01 -9.44
N ASN A 142 19.36 -6.85 -10.61
CA ASN A 142 20.77 -7.18 -10.85
C ASN A 142 21.71 -6.05 -10.43
N SER A 143 21.26 -4.80 -10.40
CA SER A 143 22.00 -3.65 -9.90
C SER A 143 21.07 -2.46 -9.72
N GLY A 144 21.38 -1.58 -8.77
CA GLY A 144 20.60 -0.36 -8.54
C GLY A 144 19.15 -0.61 -8.15
N THR A 145 18.24 0.22 -8.63
CA THR A 145 16.80 0.14 -8.36
C THR A 145 16.08 -0.50 -9.53
N GLY A 146 15.30 -1.55 -9.25
CA GLY A 146 14.29 -2.06 -10.16
C GLY A 146 12.89 -1.73 -9.60
N ASN A 147 11.94 -1.57 -10.48
CA ASN A 147 10.53 -1.45 -10.13
C ASN A 147 9.73 -2.53 -10.84
N PHE A 148 8.68 -2.98 -10.20
CA PHE A 148 7.71 -3.89 -10.81
C PHE A 148 6.34 -3.62 -10.20
N THR A 149 5.31 -3.79 -11.02
CA THR A 149 3.92 -3.75 -10.59
C THR A 149 3.46 -5.18 -10.32
N THR A 150 2.77 -5.38 -9.24
CA THR A 150 2.16 -6.68 -8.90
C THR A 150 0.65 -6.55 -8.79
N ASN A 151 -0.06 -7.58 -9.27
CA ASN A 151 -1.52 -7.70 -9.16
C ASN A 151 -1.90 -8.22 -7.75
N ILE A 152 -1.54 -7.46 -6.72
CA ILE A 152 -1.92 -7.74 -5.34
C ILE A 152 -2.96 -6.70 -4.96
N SER A 153 -4.17 -7.17 -4.71
CA SER A 153 -5.24 -6.33 -4.20
C SER A 153 -5.02 -6.02 -2.73
N ILE A 154 -5.03 -4.73 -2.39
CA ILE A 154 -5.04 -4.22 -1.01
C ILE A 154 -6.30 -3.38 -0.84
N ASN A 155 -7.37 -3.99 -0.32
CA ASN A 155 -8.65 -3.36 -0.08
C ASN A 155 -8.94 -3.25 1.41
N GLY A 156 -9.41 -2.08 1.84
CA GLY A 156 -9.71 -1.81 3.25
C GLY A 156 -8.46 -1.72 4.11
N SER A 157 -8.36 -2.54 5.14
CA SER A 157 -7.26 -2.54 6.10
C SER A 157 -6.62 -3.91 6.24
N GLY A 158 -5.31 -3.96 6.43
CA GLY A 158 -4.61 -5.22 6.55
C GLY A 158 -3.11 -5.07 6.77
N THR A 159 -2.40 -6.15 6.44
CA THR A 159 -0.94 -6.19 6.49
C THR A 159 -0.37 -6.69 5.17
N LEU A 160 0.57 -5.95 4.62
CA LEU A 160 1.35 -6.36 3.48
C LEU A 160 2.68 -6.92 3.96
N TYR A 161 3.03 -8.08 3.45
CA TYR A 161 4.24 -8.81 3.79
C TYR A 161 5.21 -8.80 2.62
N CYS A 162 6.49 -8.60 2.91
CA CYS A 162 7.59 -8.67 1.97
C CYS A 162 8.57 -9.74 2.41
N ARG A 163 8.87 -10.68 1.55
CA ARG A 163 9.87 -11.73 1.80
C ARG A 163 11.05 -11.54 0.86
N PHE A 164 12.20 -11.31 1.44
CA PHE A 164 13.47 -11.30 0.72
C PHE A 164 14.07 -12.69 0.78
N LYS A 165 14.43 -13.20 -0.37
CA LYS A 165 15.16 -14.44 -0.52
C LYS A 165 16.62 -14.12 -0.77
N TYR A 166 17.51 -14.84 -0.11
CA TYR A 166 18.95 -14.84 -0.37
C TYR A 166 19.43 -16.28 -0.52
N VAL A 167 20.26 -16.53 -1.54
CA VAL A 167 20.88 -17.83 -1.76
C VAL A 167 22.36 -17.69 -1.46
N GLN A 168 22.83 -18.39 -0.44
CA GLN A 168 24.23 -18.36 0.00
C GLN A 168 25.15 -19.01 -1.02
N HIS A 169 26.29 -18.40 -1.31
CA HIS A 169 27.31 -18.96 -2.17
C HIS A 169 28.42 -19.64 -1.36
N SER A 170 29.03 -20.67 -1.95
CA SER A 170 29.89 -21.64 -1.26
C SER A 170 31.25 -21.14 -0.79
N SER A 171 31.70 -19.92 -1.09
CA SER A 171 33.12 -19.59 -0.95
C SER A 171 33.46 -18.16 -0.56
N LEU A 172 32.51 -17.26 -0.38
CA LEU A 172 32.81 -15.85 -0.10
C LEU A 172 31.89 -15.32 1.00
N HIS A 173 32.48 -14.59 1.95
CA HIS A 173 31.72 -13.73 2.86
C HIS A 173 31.06 -12.62 2.03
N GLU A 174 29.77 -12.74 1.85
CA GLU A 174 28.99 -11.82 1.03
C GLU A 174 28.10 -10.98 1.91
N THR A 175 28.21 -9.66 1.80
CA THR A 175 27.25 -8.73 2.39
C THR A 175 26.33 -8.20 1.30
N SER A 176 25.07 -7.95 1.63
CA SER A 176 24.14 -7.31 0.72
C SER A 176 23.20 -6.41 1.50
N ASN A 177 23.10 -5.16 1.07
CA ASN A 177 22.16 -4.20 1.61
C ASN A 177 21.05 -3.96 0.58
N ARG A 178 19.82 -4.10 0.99
CA ARG A 178 18.64 -3.97 0.13
C ARG A 178 17.57 -3.15 0.79
N THR A 179 16.87 -2.37 -0.01
CA THR A 179 15.74 -1.57 0.45
C THR A 179 14.52 -1.79 -0.43
N ILE A 180 13.34 -1.65 0.17
CA ILE A 180 12.06 -1.71 -0.51
C ILE A 180 11.20 -0.51 -0.13
N LYS A 181 10.50 0.02 -1.13
CA LYS A 181 9.47 1.03 -1.04
C LYS A 181 8.27 0.58 -1.85
N ILE A 182 7.07 0.84 -1.39
CA ILE A 182 5.83 0.47 -2.07
C ILE A 182 4.98 1.71 -2.28
N VAL A 183 4.31 1.76 -3.41
CA VAL A 183 3.32 2.80 -3.76
C VAL A 183 2.02 2.12 -4.14
N ALA A 184 0.92 2.58 -3.57
CA ALA A 184 -0.44 2.19 -3.92
C ALA A 184 -1.37 3.40 -3.74
N ASP A 185 -2.35 3.57 -4.62
CA ASP A 185 -3.29 4.69 -4.62
C ASP A 185 -2.62 6.07 -4.48
N GLY A 186 -1.41 6.23 -5.04
CA GLY A 186 -0.60 7.45 -4.93
C GLY A 186 0.14 7.59 -3.59
N GLU A 187 -0.17 6.77 -2.59
CA GLU A 187 0.47 6.79 -1.28
C GLU A 187 1.74 5.94 -1.25
N THR A 188 2.78 6.49 -0.67
CA THR A 188 4.08 5.83 -0.53
C THR A 188 4.30 5.36 0.89
N THR A 189 4.85 4.15 1.07
CA THR A 189 5.25 3.65 2.40
C THR A 189 6.21 4.60 3.10
N PRO A 190 6.05 4.83 4.43
CA PRO A 190 6.96 5.64 5.20
C PRO A 190 8.33 4.96 5.30
N GLY A 191 9.37 5.63 4.83
CA GLY A 191 10.72 5.10 4.83
C GLY A 191 10.91 3.87 3.94
N PHE A 192 12.00 3.17 4.17
CA PHE A 192 12.37 1.96 3.44
C PHE A 192 12.40 0.77 4.40
N ALA A 193 11.86 -0.39 3.97
CA ALA A 193 12.24 -1.64 4.60
C ALA A 193 13.69 -1.95 4.21
N GLN A 194 14.59 -1.92 5.17
CA GLN A 194 16.00 -2.24 4.94
C GLN A 194 16.31 -3.64 5.42
N ILE A 195 17.10 -4.37 4.65
CA ILE A 195 17.62 -5.67 5.01
C ILE A 195 19.10 -5.71 4.70
N ASN A 196 19.85 -6.10 5.73
CA ASN A 196 21.28 -6.40 5.62
C ASN A 196 21.45 -7.90 5.70
N PHE A 197 22.02 -8.48 4.66
CA PHE A 197 22.54 -9.84 4.69
C PHE A 197 24.03 -9.72 5.01
N ASP A 198 24.45 -10.39 6.04
CA ASP A 198 25.85 -10.49 6.42
C ASP A 198 26.18 -11.96 6.66
N ASP A 199 26.99 -12.53 5.80
CA ASP A 199 27.47 -13.89 5.86
C ASP A 199 28.87 -13.97 6.53
N SER A 200 29.27 -12.91 7.23
CA SER A 200 30.59 -12.83 7.87
C SER A 200 30.77 -13.71 9.11
N GLY A 201 29.68 -14.41 9.55
CA GLY A 201 29.64 -15.14 10.83
C GLY A 201 30.06 -16.61 10.81
N GLY A 202 30.37 -17.18 9.66
CA GLY A 202 30.76 -18.58 9.52
C GLY A 202 32.27 -18.78 9.47
N GLY A 203 32.95 -18.64 10.62
CA GLY A 203 34.31 -19.15 10.73
C GLY A 203 34.28 -20.66 10.50
N PHE A 204 34.86 -21.14 9.40
CA PHE A 204 35.19 -22.55 9.27
C PHE A 204 36.36 -22.87 10.22
N PRO A 205 36.31 -24.01 10.93
CA PRO A 205 37.45 -24.50 11.67
C PRO A 205 38.59 -24.91 10.75
#